data_051d4e8e08e4008d7460a724cc05e127
#
_entry.id   051d4e8e08e4008d7460a724cc05e127
#
_cell.length_a   1.000
_cell.length_b   1.000
_cell.length_c   1.000
_cell.angle_alpha   90.00
_cell.angle_beta   90.00
_cell.angle_gamma   90.00
#
_symmetry.space_group_name_H-M   'P 1'
#
loop_
_entity.id
_entity.type
_entity.pdbx_description
1 polymer ?
#
loop_
_entity_poly.entity_id
_entity_poly.type
_entity_poly.pdbx_seq_one_letter_code
_entity_poly.pdbx_strand_id
1 'polypeptide(L)'
;RDRPVFFVAFLEQDNLGVGYIGSVLLQNEIDIKITDFRAGKRSILQQIMHHNPLIIGFSIIFQYHIDDFRDLISYLRKHGVNCHFCAGGHYPSLRYAKLLEMIPGLDSVVLFEGEYTLLELAQSIYSGKEWKQIEGIAYRDNGSVTANPLRPLEENLDNFPAPVRQPLKEYALGKKYATLLAGRGCYYNCSFCSIREFYSKPKGPVKRVRRPEIVAREIELLYQQKDCTVFMFQDDDFPVTTQRGKEWTARFCDLLAEKGLSDKILWKINCRPDEIDAELFRLMRDSGLFLVYLGIEHGTDDGLRLMNKRMTVDTNIRAVNTLKKLGIPYDFGFMLFHPATTYQSVAENLDFLVRICGDGSSPITFCKMLPYAETRIEHELRSEGRLKGKPGFEDYDFLDASLDRFYSFMTVCFGDWIGKHEGLLNTARWTRYYSLVYRKYYPLTSEFRDLNRGADQCIARSNMFFIDATRTLVDLFSSQHHGGHGSKALTTIKSDIAAKHSQYRRELVEIMRSIDTLVYAKQ
;
A
#
# COMPACT_ATOMS: atom_id res chain seq x y z
N ARG A 1 33.22 -10.81 -4.70
CA ARG A 1 32.57 -11.97 -5.37
C ARG A 1 31.97 -11.49 -6.68
N ASP A 2 32.41 -12.05 -7.81
CA ASP A 2 32.23 -11.44 -9.16
C ASP A 2 30.82 -11.52 -9.74
N ARG A 3 29.89 -12.27 -9.12
CA ARG A 3 28.53 -12.47 -9.64
C ARG A 3 27.50 -11.99 -8.63
N PRO A 4 26.74 -10.93 -8.91
CA PRO A 4 25.82 -10.33 -7.93
C PRO A 4 24.56 -11.17 -7.71
N VAL A 5 23.83 -10.89 -6.62
CA VAL A 5 22.41 -11.19 -6.50
C VAL A 5 21.61 -10.09 -7.21
N PHE A 6 20.78 -10.48 -8.16
CA PHE A 6 20.02 -9.55 -9.00
C PHE A 6 18.54 -9.56 -8.61
N PHE A 7 17.99 -8.43 -8.20
CA PHE A 7 16.59 -8.31 -7.83
C PHE A 7 15.75 -7.72 -8.96
N VAL A 8 14.60 -8.33 -9.20
CA VAL A 8 13.53 -7.79 -10.03
C VAL A 8 12.34 -7.45 -9.10
N ALA A 9 12.04 -6.17 -8.98
CA ALA A 9 11.07 -5.67 -8.01
C ALA A 9 10.30 -4.46 -8.57
N PHE A 10 9.15 -4.16 -7.98
CA PHE A 10 8.48 -2.88 -8.23
C PHE A 10 9.19 -1.76 -7.48
N LEU A 11 9.62 -0.73 -8.20
CA LEU A 11 10.37 0.42 -7.70
C LEU A 11 9.62 1.76 -7.91
N GLU A 12 8.30 1.72 -7.93
CA GLU A 12 7.50 2.95 -8.02
C GLU A 12 7.74 3.85 -6.79
N GLN A 13 7.76 3.23 -5.64
CA GLN A 13 8.32 3.76 -4.40
C GLN A 13 9.54 2.92 -4.03
N ASP A 14 10.25 3.25 -2.94
CA ASP A 14 11.28 2.37 -2.41
C ASP A 14 10.71 0.98 -2.11
N ASN A 15 11.39 -0.08 -2.54
CA ASN A 15 11.08 -1.44 -2.13
C ASN A 15 11.91 -1.78 -0.88
N LEU A 16 11.37 -1.45 0.30
CA LEU A 16 12.09 -1.63 1.57
C LEU A 16 12.44 -3.09 1.86
N GLY A 17 11.60 -4.06 1.46
CA GLY A 17 11.91 -5.48 1.62
C GLY A 17 13.19 -5.86 0.89
N VAL A 18 13.29 -5.54 -0.41
CA VAL A 18 14.51 -5.75 -1.19
C VAL A 18 15.66 -4.89 -0.66
N GLY A 19 15.37 -3.67 -0.20
CA GLY A 19 16.37 -2.77 0.38
C GLY A 19 17.04 -3.36 1.62
N TYR A 20 16.29 -3.92 2.56
CA TYR A 20 16.84 -4.57 3.77
C TYR A 20 17.60 -5.85 3.44
N ILE A 21 17.05 -6.71 2.59
CA ILE A 21 17.74 -7.91 2.11
C ILE A 21 19.07 -7.52 1.44
N GLY A 22 19.03 -6.52 0.56
CA GLY A 22 20.22 -6.01 -0.13
C GLY A 22 21.29 -5.47 0.82
N SER A 23 20.89 -4.78 1.88
CA SER A 23 21.84 -4.26 2.89
C SER A 23 22.54 -5.38 3.65
N VAL A 24 21.81 -6.44 4.02
CA VAL A 24 22.38 -7.62 4.69
C VAL A 24 23.35 -8.34 3.76
N LEU A 25 23.04 -8.48 2.48
CA LEU A 25 23.93 -9.07 1.48
C LEU A 25 25.23 -8.25 1.31
N LEU A 26 25.10 -6.91 1.16
CA LEU A 26 26.26 -6.02 1.01
C LEU A 26 27.17 -6.02 2.25
N GLN A 27 26.58 -6.06 3.46
CA GLN A 27 27.34 -6.16 4.71
C GLN A 27 28.16 -7.46 4.79
N ASN A 28 27.73 -8.50 4.06
CA ASN A 28 28.41 -9.78 3.94
C ASN A 28 29.20 -9.93 2.63
N GLU A 29 29.61 -8.81 2.02
CA GLU A 29 30.46 -8.76 0.82
C GLU A 29 29.84 -9.45 -0.41
N ILE A 30 28.51 -9.48 -0.50
CA ILE A 30 27.77 -10.00 -1.65
C ILE A 30 27.16 -8.82 -2.42
N ASP A 31 27.64 -8.60 -3.64
CA ASP A 31 27.13 -7.53 -4.50
C ASP A 31 25.69 -7.77 -4.90
N ILE A 32 24.96 -6.66 -5.07
CA ILE A 32 23.57 -6.66 -5.51
C ILE A 32 23.35 -5.77 -6.72
N LYS A 33 22.35 -6.10 -7.50
CA LYS A 33 21.75 -5.24 -8.54
C LYS A 33 20.24 -5.27 -8.39
N ILE A 34 19.59 -4.14 -8.60
CA ILE A 34 18.12 -4.02 -8.49
C ILE A 34 17.60 -3.37 -9.76
N THR A 35 16.60 -4.00 -10.38
CA THR A 35 15.91 -3.43 -11.55
C THR A 35 14.42 -3.34 -11.31
N ASP A 36 13.80 -2.30 -11.92
CA ASP A 36 12.33 -2.18 -11.90
C ASP A 36 11.71 -3.24 -12.81
N PHE A 37 10.75 -3.97 -12.30
CA PHE A 37 9.94 -4.91 -13.07
C PHE A 37 9.32 -4.28 -14.33
N ARG A 38 8.97 -2.99 -14.26
CA ARG A 38 8.36 -2.23 -15.35
C ARG A 38 9.34 -1.82 -16.47
N ALA A 39 10.65 -2.09 -16.30
CA ALA A 39 11.65 -1.84 -17.36
C ALA A 39 11.40 -2.71 -18.62
N GLY A 40 10.55 -3.72 -18.51
CA GLY A 40 10.17 -4.62 -19.58
C GLY A 40 11.15 -5.77 -19.81
N LYS A 41 10.62 -6.90 -20.29
CA LYS A 41 11.32 -8.19 -20.38
C LYS A 41 12.66 -8.12 -21.10
N ARG A 42 12.75 -7.35 -22.22
CA ARG A 42 13.99 -7.21 -23.01
C ARG A 42 15.08 -6.47 -22.26
N SER A 43 14.74 -5.35 -21.63
CA SER A 43 15.69 -4.55 -20.83
C SER A 43 16.18 -5.34 -19.61
N ILE A 44 15.29 -6.04 -18.92
CA ILE A 44 15.63 -6.90 -17.78
C ILE A 44 16.60 -8.01 -18.24
N LEU A 45 16.33 -8.69 -19.35
CA LEU A 45 17.21 -9.72 -19.91
C LEU A 45 18.60 -9.15 -20.22
N GLN A 46 18.69 -7.98 -20.89
CA GLN A 46 19.96 -7.34 -21.21
C GLN A 46 20.79 -7.03 -19.96
N GLN A 47 20.16 -6.49 -18.90
CA GLN A 47 20.83 -6.22 -17.63
C GLN A 47 21.31 -7.52 -16.97
N ILE A 48 20.49 -8.59 -16.95
CA ILE A 48 20.87 -9.90 -16.40
C ILE A 48 22.05 -10.49 -17.15
N MET A 49 22.04 -10.47 -18.48
CA MET A 49 23.15 -10.97 -19.30
C MET A 49 24.44 -10.18 -19.07
N HIS A 50 24.33 -8.86 -18.93
CA HIS A 50 25.47 -7.99 -18.65
C HIS A 50 26.10 -8.28 -17.28
N HIS A 51 25.27 -8.42 -16.23
CA HIS A 51 25.76 -8.63 -14.87
C HIS A 51 26.06 -10.09 -14.51
N ASN A 52 25.61 -11.05 -15.32
CA ASN A 52 25.80 -12.49 -15.11
C ASN A 52 25.55 -12.92 -13.65
N PRO A 53 24.35 -12.71 -13.07
CA PRO A 53 24.11 -12.91 -11.66
C PRO A 53 24.22 -14.38 -11.24
N LEU A 54 24.47 -14.61 -9.94
CA LEU A 54 24.43 -15.92 -9.32
C LEU A 54 23.00 -16.35 -8.98
N ILE A 55 22.21 -15.39 -8.51
CA ILE A 55 20.81 -15.55 -8.11
C ILE A 55 20.00 -14.43 -8.72
N ILE A 56 18.78 -14.72 -9.17
CA ILE A 56 17.77 -13.71 -9.46
C ILE A 56 16.64 -13.85 -8.44
N GLY A 57 16.43 -12.81 -7.65
CA GLY A 57 15.35 -12.70 -6.67
C GLY A 57 14.17 -11.90 -7.25
N PHE A 58 13.00 -12.53 -7.31
CA PHE A 58 11.75 -11.91 -7.75
C PHE A 58 10.92 -11.49 -6.54
N SER A 59 10.73 -10.17 -6.35
CA SER A 59 9.91 -9.61 -5.26
C SER A 59 8.45 -9.52 -5.68
N ILE A 60 7.65 -10.53 -5.34
CA ILE A 60 6.22 -10.63 -5.68
C ILE A 60 5.39 -10.23 -4.45
N ILE A 61 5.15 -8.92 -4.29
CA ILE A 61 4.39 -8.38 -3.15
C ILE A 61 2.89 -8.59 -3.39
N PHE A 62 2.40 -8.23 -4.57
CA PHE A 62 0.98 -8.24 -4.90
C PHE A 62 0.61 -9.46 -5.73
N GLN A 63 -0.39 -10.22 -5.27
CA GLN A 63 -0.83 -11.46 -5.90
C GLN A 63 -1.32 -11.27 -7.35
N TYR A 64 -1.89 -10.14 -7.72
CA TYR A 64 -2.37 -9.87 -9.08
C TYR A 64 -1.27 -9.68 -10.13
N HIS A 65 0.02 -9.66 -9.74
CA HIS A 65 1.15 -9.64 -10.68
C HIS A 65 1.77 -11.03 -10.92
N ILE A 66 1.18 -12.10 -10.40
CA ILE A 66 1.76 -13.46 -10.52
C ILE A 66 1.92 -13.88 -11.98
N ASP A 67 0.91 -13.63 -12.82
CA ASP A 67 0.98 -13.95 -14.25
C ASP A 67 2.09 -13.18 -14.96
N ASP A 68 2.27 -11.90 -14.61
CA ASP A 68 3.32 -11.06 -15.17
C ASP A 68 4.72 -11.60 -14.82
N PHE A 69 4.93 -12.01 -13.56
CA PHE A 69 6.19 -12.63 -13.13
C PHE A 69 6.40 -14.01 -13.76
N ARG A 70 5.35 -14.84 -13.86
CA ARG A 70 5.43 -16.13 -14.57
C ARG A 70 5.90 -15.95 -16.00
N ASP A 71 5.33 -14.98 -16.69
CA ASP A 71 5.67 -14.69 -18.08
C ASP A 71 7.09 -14.13 -18.23
N LEU A 72 7.57 -13.32 -17.27
CA LEU A 72 8.95 -12.85 -17.25
C LEU A 72 9.92 -13.99 -16.99
N ILE A 73 9.68 -14.82 -15.98
CA ILE A 73 10.52 -15.96 -15.60
C ILE A 73 10.63 -16.95 -16.76
N SER A 74 9.50 -17.27 -17.39
CA SER A 74 9.46 -18.14 -18.58
C SER A 74 10.27 -17.56 -19.74
N TYR A 75 10.16 -16.25 -19.95
CA TYR A 75 10.91 -15.55 -20.98
C TYR A 75 12.43 -15.61 -20.71
N LEU A 76 12.86 -15.36 -19.48
CA LEU A 76 14.28 -15.41 -19.09
C LEU A 76 14.87 -16.81 -19.26
N ARG A 77 14.17 -17.85 -18.79
CA ARG A 77 14.58 -19.27 -18.98
C ARG A 77 14.71 -19.64 -20.45
N LYS A 78 13.73 -19.25 -21.27
CA LYS A 78 13.75 -19.49 -22.71
C LYS A 78 14.95 -18.82 -23.42
N HIS A 79 15.47 -17.73 -22.87
CA HIS A 79 16.65 -17.02 -23.41
C HIS A 79 17.97 -17.44 -22.75
N GLY A 80 18.02 -18.61 -22.10
CA GLY A 80 19.25 -19.22 -21.62
C GLY A 80 19.75 -18.69 -20.27
N VAL A 81 18.91 -18.01 -19.48
CA VAL A 81 19.29 -17.60 -18.12
C VAL A 81 19.19 -18.81 -17.19
N ASN A 82 20.32 -19.38 -16.77
CA ASN A 82 20.40 -20.65 -16.05
C ASN A 82 20.84 -20.52 -14.58
N CYS A 83 21.04 -19.29 -14.05
CA CYS A 83 21.33 -19.11 -12.63
C CYS A 83 20.13 -19.49 -11.73
N HIS A 84 20.32 -19.48 -10.42
CA HIS A 84 19.26 -19.80 -9.46
C HIS A 84 18.18 -18.71 -9.44
N PHE A 85 16.92 -19.09 -9.60
CA PHE A 85 15.77 -18.21 -9.54
C PHE A 85 14.99 -18.44 -8.25
N CYS A 86 14.88 -17.42 -7.41
CA CYS A 86 14.04 -17.49 -6.21
C CYS A 86 12.97 -16.38 -6.22
N ALA A 87 11.83 -16.66 -5.63
CA ALA A 87 10.78 -15.68 -5.37
C ALA A 87 10.62 -15.43 -3.88
N GLY A 88 10.20 -14.23 -3.50
CA GLY A 88 9.86 -13.87 -2.12
C GLY A 88 8.78 -12.77 -2.09
N GLY A 89 8.24 -12.53 -0.90
CA GLY A 89 7.17 -11.57 -0.64
C GLY A 89 5.94 -12.23 -0.01
N HIS A 90 4.85 -11.48 0.15
CA HIS A 90 3.67 -11.95 0.87
C HIS A 90 3.01 -13.17 0.21
N TYR A 91 2.62 -13.06 -1.05
CA TYR A 91 1.96 -14.16 -1.75
C TYR A 91 2.86 -15.39 -1.90
N PRO A 92 4.13 -15.27 -2.33
CA PRO A 92 5.04 -16.41 -2.37
C PRO A 92 5.14 -17.15 -1.04
N SER A 93 5.20 -16.44 0.08
CA SER A 93 5.30 -17.06 1.40
C SER A 93 4.03 -17.78 1.81
N LEU A 94 2.86 -17.21 1.52
CA LEU A 94 1.56 -17.77 1.92
C LEU A 94 1.08 -18.89 0.98
N ARG A 95 1.50 -18.89 -0.28
CA ARG A 95 1.08 -19.82 -1.33
C ARG A 95 2.27 -20.44 -2.10
N TYR A 96 3.38 -20.70 -1.41
CA TYR A 96 4.62 -21.20 -2.03
C TYR A 96 4.40 -22.47 -2.88
N ALA A 97 3.61 -23.42 -2.40
CA ALA A 97 3.35 -24.65 -3.12
C ALA A 97 2.66 -24.36 -4.46
N LYS A 98 1.59 -23.55 -4.41
CA LYS A 98 0.85 -23.16 -5.62
C LYS A 98 1.70 -22.33 -6.57
N LEU A 99 2.51 -21.41 -6.05
CA LEU A 99 3.41 -20.59 -6.86
C LEU A 99 4.45 -21.46 -7.60
N LEU A 100 5.08 -22.41 -6.91
CA LEU A 100 6.04 -23.32 -7.51
C LEU A 100 5.40 -24.22 -8.60
N GLU A 101 4.15 -24.66 -8.40
CA GLU A 101 3.39 -25.38 -9.46
C GLU A 101 3.15 -24.50 -10.69
N MET A 102 2.73 -23.24 -10.47
CA MET A 102 2.35 -22.31 -11.54
C MET A 102 3.56 -21.77 -12.32
N ILE A 103 4.72 -21.69 -11.68
CA ILE A 103 5.94 -21.11 -12.26
C ILE A 103 7.09 -22.14 -12.23
N PRO A 104 7.12 -23.08 -13.19
CA PRO A 104 8.16 -24.13 -13.22
C PRO A 104 9.59 -23.58 -13.35
N GLY A 105 9.76 -22.35 -13.82
CA GLY A 105 11.08 -21.72 -13.93
C GLY A 105 11.70 -21.26 -12.61
N LEU A 106 10.97 -21.25 -11.49
CA LEU A 106 11.52 -20.97 -10.16
C LEU A 106 12.23 -22.21 -9.60
N ASP A 107 13.37 -22.02 -8.96
CA ASP A 107 14.10 -23.07 -8.25
C ASP A 107 13.66 -23.14 -6.78
N SER A 108 13.41 -21.97 -6.16
CA SER A 108 13.00 -21.88 -4.76
C SER A 108 12.09 -20.68 -4.46
N VAL A 109 11.48 -20.72 -3.27
CA VAL A 109 10.77 -19.60 -2.64
C VAL A 109 11.42 -19.31 -1.29
N VAL A 110 11.79 -18.07 -1.06
CA VAL A 110 12.24 -17.55 0.24
C VAL A 110 11.01 -17.12 1.01
N LEU A 111 10.76 -17.77 2.14
CA LEU A 111 9.54 -17.65 2.92
C LEU A 111 9.68 -16.56 4.00
N PHE A 112 8.66 -15.69 4.10
CA PHE A 112 8.51 -14.64 5.11
C PHE A 112 9.66 -13.61 5.10
N GLU A 113 10.34 -13.38 6.23
CA GLU A 113 11.49 -12.47 6.28
C GLU A 113 12.70 -13.11 5.62
N GLY A 114 13.16 -12.51 4.54
CA GLY A 114 14.13 -13.11 3.62
C GLY A 114 15.58 -12.73 3.90
N GLU A 115 15.87 -11.81 4.82
CA GLU A 115 17.19 -11.21 4.98
C GLU A 115 18.27 -12.24 5.24
N TYR A 116 18.11 -13.09 6.24
CA TYR A 116 19.10 -14.14 6.58
C TYR A 116 18.94 -15.39 5.71
N THR A 117 17.71 -15.71 5.29
CA THR A 117 17.46 -16.87 4.43
C THR A 117 18.12 -16.69 3.05
N LEU A 118 17.99 -15.50 2.44
CA LEU A 118 18.63 -15.22 1.16
C LEU A 118 20.15 -15.08 1.28
N LEU A 119 20.64 -14.53 2.41
CA LEU A 119 22.08 -14.51 2.70
C LEU A 119 22.66 -15.92 2.71
N GLU A 120 22.05 -16.83 3.45
CA GLU A 120 22.49 -18.24 3.56
C GLU A 120 22.39 -18.96 2.22
N LEU A 121 21.31 -18.73 1.45
CA LEU A 121 21.16 -19.24 0.10
C LEU A 121 22.29 -18.77 -0.83
N ALA A 122 22.60 -17.48 -0.82
CA ALA A 122 23.67 -16.92 -1.63
C ALA A 122 25.03 -17.50 -1.24
N GLN A 123 25.34 -17.57 0.05
CA GLN A 123 26.59 -18.16 0.56
C GLN A 123 26.73 -19.63 0.17
N SER A 124 25.65 -20.42 0.26
CA SER A 124 25.65 -21.85 -0.10
C SER A 124 25.91 -22.04 -1.59
N ILE A 125 25.23 -21.28 -2.45
CA ILE A 125 25.42 -21.36 -3.91
C ILE A 125 26.84 -20.89 -4.30
N TYR A 126 27.37 -19.80 -3.70
CA TYR A 126 28.75 -19.36 -3.95
C TYR A 126 29.79 -20.42 -3.59
N SER A 127 29.52 -21.16 -2.51
CA SER A 127 30.46 -22.18 -2.01
C SER A 127 30.25 -23.54 -2.64
N GLY A 128 29.28 -23.69 -3.55
CA GLY A 128 28.91 -24.99 -4.13
C GLY A 128 28.34 -25.99 -3.10
N LYS A 129 27.81 -25.48 -1.96
CA LYS A 129 27.22 -26.28 -0.90
C LYS A 129 25.75 -26.56 -1.14
N GLU A 130 25.23 -27.59 -0.49
CA GLU A 130 23.79 -27.91 -0.50
C GLU A 130 22.98 -26.80 0.15
N TRP A 131 21.98 -26.28 -0.57
CA TRP A 131 21.10 -25.20 -0.14
C TRP A 131 19.70 -25.68 0.25
N LYS A 132 19.34 -26.92 -0.11
CA LYS A 132 17.99 -27.46 0.14
C LYS A 132 17.69 -27.73 1.62
N GLN A 133 18.66 -27.54 2.51
CA GLN A 133 18.51 -27.70 3.95
C GLN A 133 18.28 -26.37 4.70
N ILE A 134 18.32 -25.24 3.99
CA ILE A 134 18.22 -23.90 4.59
C ILE A 134 16.81 -23.65 5.16
N GLU A 135 16.73 -23.19 6.40
CA GLU A 135 15.45 -22.77 7.00
C GLU A 135 14.79 -21.64 6.21
N GLY A 136 13.46 -21.69 6.10
CA GLY A 136 12.70 -20.67 5.39
C GLY A 136 12.76 -20.77 3.87
N ILE A 137 13.18 -21.92 3.30
CA ILE A 137 13.14 -22.17 1.86
C ILE A 137 12.10 -23.24 1.53
N ALA A 138 11.34 -23.00 0.47
CA ALA A 138 10.53 -24.01 -0.20
C ALA A 138 11.03 -24.22 -1.64
N TYR A 139 10.98 -25.45 -2.12
CA TYR A 139 11.48 -25.84 -3.43
C TYR A 139 10.77 -27.10 -3.97
N ARG A 140 11.01 -27.42 -5.25
CA ARG A 140 10.57 -28.70 -5.82
C ARG A 140 11.64 -29.77 -5.61
N ASP A 141 11.20 -30.93 -5.14
CA ASP A 141 12.02 -32.11 -5.03
C ASP A 141 11.29 -33.33 -5.61
N ASN A 142 11.87 -33.96 -6.62
CA ASN A 142 11.32 -35.16 -7.28
C ASN A 142 9.83 -35.05 -7.67
N GLY A 143 9.39 -33.85 -8.13
CA GLY A 143 8.02 -33.62 -8.58
C GLY A 143 7.05 -33.19 -7.48
N SER A 144 7.45 -33.18 -6.22
CA SER A 144 6.70 -32.65 -5.08
C SER A 144 7.27 -31.32 -4.61
N VAL A 145 6.46 -30.53 -3.88
CA VAL A 145 6.92 -29.30 -3.22
C VAL A 145 7.25 -29.60 -1.77
N THR A 146 8.46 -29.25 -1.38
CA THR A 146 8.97 -29.37 0.00
C THR A 146 9.21 -27.98 0.57
N ALA A 147 8.87 -27.77 1.84
CA ALA A 147 9.22 -26.57 2.59
C ALA A 147 9.98 -26.97 3.86
N ASN A 148 11.11 -26.35 4.09
CA ASN A 148 11.88 -26.52 5.30
C ASN A 148 11.22 -25.83 6.51
N PRO A 149 11.63 -26.11 7.75
CA PRO A 149 11.18 -25.36 8.92
C PRO A 149 11.32 -23.86 8.70
N LEU A 150 10.34 -23.11 9.18
CA LEU A 150 10.37 -21.65 9.04
C LEU A 150 11.45 -21.05 9.93
N ARG A 151 12.22 -20.11 9.37
CA ARG A 151 13.14 -19.31 10.16
C ARG A 151 12.36 -18.44 11.12
N PRO A 152 12.74 -18.35 12.41
CA PRO A 152 12.13 -17.40 13.34
C PRO A 152 12.28 -15.96 12.87
N LEU A 153 11.32 -15.11 13.24
CA LEU A 153 11.40 -13.68 12.97
C LEU A 153 12.58 -13.05 13.75
N GLU A 154 13.28 -12.10 13.13
CA GLU A 154 14.27 -11.28 13.86
C GLU A 154 13.56 -10.40 14.88
N GLU A 155 13.81 -10.63 16.18
CA GLU A 155 13.13 -9.90 17.26
C GLU A 155 13.60 -8.45 17.36
N ASN A 156 14.88 -8.21 17.17
CA ASN A 156 15.49 -6.88 17.21
C ASN A 156 15.72 -6.34 15.80
N LEU A 157 14.78 -5.55 15.29
CA LEU A 157 14.88 -4.98 13.95
C LEU A 157 16.08 -4.04 13.75
N ASP A 158 16.72 -3.56 14.82
CA ASP A 158 17.93 -2.73 14.76
C ASP A 158 19.18 -3.55 14.38
N ASN A 159 19.10 -4.89 14.35
CA ASN A 159 20.15 -5.75 13.82
C ASN A 159 20.27 -5.65 12.29
N PHE A 160 19.24 -5.20 11.61
CA PHE A 160 19.30 -4.97 10.17
C PHE A 160 19.98 -3.64 9.85
N PRO A 161 20.93 -3.60 8.90
CA PRO A 161 21.46 -2.34 8.38
C PRO A 161 20.37 -1.47 7.77
N ALA A 162 20.61 -0.17 7.63
CA ALA A 162 19.71 0.71 6.90
C ALA A 162 19.50 0.19 5.47
N PRO A 163 18.27 0.25 4.92
CA PRO A 163 17.98 -0.37 3.64
C PRO A 163 18.72 0.31 2.48
N VAL A 164 19.19 -0.48 1.52
CA VAL A 164 19.68 0.05 0.24
C VAL A 164 18.53 0.76 -0.45
N ARG A 165 18.81 1.94 -0.97
CA ARG A 165 17.82 2.77 -1.66
C ARG A 165 18.23 3.07 -3.07
N GLN A 166 17.26 3.12 -3.97
CA GLN A 166 17.42 3.73 -5.28
C GLN A 166 17.56 5.26 -5.12
N PRO A 167 18.03 6.00 -6.16
CA PRO A 167 18.01 7.45 -6.12
C PRO A 167 16.65 7.98 -5.71
N LEU A 168 16.62 8.90 -4.73
CA LEU A 168 15.37 9.44 -4.21
C LEU A 168 14.61 10.19 -5.31
N LYS A 169 13.31 9.99 -5.35
CA LYS A 169 12.41 10.65 -6.29
C LYS A 169 11.82 11.91 -5.67
N GLU A 170 11.37 12.80 -6.53
CA GLU A 170 10.58 13.95 -6.13
C GLU A 170 9.19 13.51 -5.64
N TYR A 171 8.74 14.11 -4.54
CA TYR A 171 7.37 13.96 -4.05
C TYR A 171 6.46 15.03 -4.67
N ALA A 172 6.75 16.31 -4.40
CA ALA A 172 6.05 17.46 -4.97
C ALA A 172 6.92 18.72 -4.84
N LEU A 173 6.80 19.66 -5.78
CA LEU A 173 7.43 20.98 -5.73
C LEU A 173 8.95 20.93 -5.45
N GLY A 174 9.66 20.02 -6.11
CA GLY A 174 11.10 19.81 -5.95
C GLY A 174 11.52 19.12 -4.65
N LYS A 175 10.59 18.73 -3.77
CA LYS A 175 10.93 18.06 -2.49
C LYS A 175 11.05 16.55 -2.69
N LYS A 176 12.20 16.00 -2.27
CA LYS A 176 12.46 14.56 -2.35
C LYS A 176 11.85 13.80 -1.20
N TYR A 177 11.48 12.54 -1.45
CA TYR A 177 10.94 11.67 -0.42
C TYR A 177 11.71 10.36 -0.27
N ALA A 178 11.57 9.76 0.91
CA ALA A 178 12.00 8.41 1.21
C ALA A 178 10.91 7.66 1.99
N THR A 179 10.83 6.35 1.78
CA THR A 179 9.99 5.48 2.60
C THR A 179 10.77 4.98 3.82
N LEU A 180 10.10 4.73 4.93
CA LEU A 180 10.70 4.29 6.20
C LEU A 180 9.86 3.19 6.85
N LEU A 181 10.47 2.45 7.77
CA LEU A 181 9.79 1.58 8.72
C LEU A 181 10.21 1.97 10.15
N ALA A 182 9.24 2.27 11.01
CA ALA A 182 9.40 2.29 12.44
C ALA A 182 9.33 0.88 13.03
N GLY A 183 8.54 0.01 12.41
CA GLY A 183 8.36 -1.38 12.82
C GLY A 183 7.81 -2.28 11.72
N ARG A 184 7.59 -3.55 12.06
CA ARG A 184 7.00 -4.57 11.18
C ARG A 184 5.87 -5.29 11.90
N GLY A 185 4.83 -5.67 11.14
CA GLY A 185 3.69 -6.41 11.62
C GLY A 185 2.64 -5.54 12.33
N CYS A 186 1.55 -6.18 12.74
CA CYS A 186 0.39 -5.54 13.33
C CYS A 186 -0.21 -6.43 14.43
N TYR A 187 -0.68 -5.85 15.52
CA TYR A 187 -1.34 -6.59 16.61
C TYR A 187 -2.73 -7.11 16.23
N TYR A 188 -3.36 -6.47 15.26
CA TYR A 188 -4.76 -6.74 14.93
C TYR A 188 -4.90 -7.96 14.02
N ASN A 189 -6.13 -8.52 14.01
CA ASN A 189 -6.49 -9.69 13.20
C ASN A 189 -7.73 -9.39 12.36
N CYS A 190 -7.62 -8.40 11.47
CA CYS A 190 -8.69 -8.08 10.54
C CYS A 190 -8.89 -9.24 9.56
N SER A 191 -10.16 -9.61 9.29
CA SER A 191 -10.51 -10.82 8.54
C SER A 191 -10.03 -10.83 7.07
N PHE A 192 -9.76 -9.67 6.51
CA PHE A 192 -9.34 -9.46 5.11
C PHE A 192 -7.83 -9.27 4.95
N CYS A 193 -7.07 -9.08 6.05
CA CYS A 193 -5.69 -8.62 6.01
C CYS A 193 -4.71 -9.79 6.16
N SER A 194 -3.81 -9.95 5.18
CA SER A 194 -2.80 -11.01 5.19
C SER A 194 -1.58 -10.73 6.08
N ILE A 195 -1.45 -9.52 6.63
CA ILE A 195 -0.30 -9.13 7.48
C ILE A 195 -0.20 -10.02 8.71
N ARG A 196 -1.33 -10.25 9.39
CA ARG A 196 -1.37 -11.14 10.55
C ARG A 196 -0.93 -12.54 10.20
N GLU A 197 -1.42 -13.09 9.08
CA GLU A 197 -1.05 -14.41 8.61
C GLU A 197 0.44 -14.51 8.26
N PHE A 198 0.98 -13.45 7.65
CA PHE A 198 2.40 -13.40 7.32
C PHE A 198 3.30 -13.44 8.56
N TYR A 199 3.02 -12.65 9.59
CA TYR A 199 3.89 -12.56 10.77
C TYR A 199 3.57 -13.54 11.89
N SER A 200 2.46 -14.28 11.85
CA SER A 200 2.11 -15.25 12.89
C SER A 200 2.55 -16.69 12.57
N LYS A 201 2.87 -17.01 11.32
CA LYS A 201 3.32 -18.35 10.94
C LYS A 201 4.76 -18.67 11.41
N PRO A 202 5.76 -17.79 11.23
CA PRO A 202 7.06 -17.97 11.84
C PRO A 202 7.01 -17.77 13.37
N LYS A 203 7.95 -18.37 14.09
CA LYS A 203 8.11 -18.12 15.53
C LYS A 203 8.61 -16.69 15.77
N GLY A 204 8.11 -16.04 16.82
CA GLY A 204 8.53 -14.70 17.24
C GLY A 204 7.37 -13.73 17.41
N PRO A 205 7.63 -12.49 17.86
CA PRO A 205 6.61 -11.48 18.08
C PRO A 205 6.05 -10.96 16.74
N VAL A 206 4.74 -10.97 16.59
CA VAL A 206 4.06 -10.50 15.34
C VAL A 206 4.20 -9.00 15.09
N LYS A 207 4.48 -8.20 16.12
CA LYS A 207 4.77 -6.76 16.01
C LYS A 207 6.10 -6.48 16.69
N ARG A 208 7.01 -5.85 15.97
CA ARG A 208 8.33 -5.45 16.44
C ARG A 208 8.60 -4.02 15.98
N VAL A 209 9.31 -3.25 16.81
CA VAL A 209 9.54 -1.83 16.57
C VAL A 209 11.04 -1.55 16.75
N ARG A 210 11.60 -0.74 15.85
CA ARG A 210 12.98 -0.23 15.93
C ARG A 210 13.07 0.80 17.05
N ARG A 211 14.26 1.03 17.59
CA ARG A 211 14.44 2.12 18.56
C ARG A 211 14.20 3.48 17.89
N PRO A 212 13.55 4.43 18.58
CA PRO A 212 13.23 5.74 18.00
C PRO A 212 14.50 6.53 17.63
N GLU A 213 15.62 6.32 18.36
CA GLU A 213 16.92 6.93 18.08
C GLU A 213 17.46 6.50 16.70
N ILE A 214 17.30 5.22 16.35
CA ILE A 214 17.75 4.67 15.07
C ILE A 214 16.91 5.24 13.93
N VAL A 215 15.59 5.31 14.10
CA VAL A 215 14.68 5.87 13.10
C VAL A 215 14.94 7.37 12.90
N ALA A 216 15.06 8.14 13.98
CA ALA A 216 15.38 9.57 13.91
C ALA A 216 16.77 9.84 13.29
N ARG A 217 17.75 8.96 13.55
CA ARG A 217 19.07 9.04 12.94
C ARG A 217 19.02 8.76 11.43
N GLU A 218 18.23 7.78 10.99
CA GLU A 218 18.05 7.49 9.56
C GLU A 218 17.44 8.70 8.82
N ILE A 219 16.44 9.35 9.41
CA ILE A 219 15.84 10.59 8.88
C ILE A 219 16.89 11.69 8.78
N GLU A 220 17.66 11.91 9.84
CA GLU A 220 18.73 12.92 9.88
C GLU A 220 19.75 12.72 8.75
N LEU A 221 20.21 11.49 8.54
CA LEU A 221 21.18 11.16 7.49
C LEU A 221 20.58 11.38 6.08
N LEU A 222 19.34 10.96 5.86
CA LEU A 222 18.65 11.18 4.58
C LEU A 222 18.40 12.67 4.31
N TYR A 223 18.06 13.44 5.33
CA TYR A 223 17.92 14.89 5.23
C TYR A 223 19.26 15.56 4.87
N GLN A 224 20.32 15.27 5.62
CA GLN A 224 21.62 15.92 5.45
C GLN A 224 22.36 15.50 4.17
N GLN A 225 22.30 14.21 3.81
CA GLN A 225 23.13 13.65 2.73
C GLN A 225 22.40 13.50 1.41
N LYS A 226 21.06 13.44 1.41
CA LYS A 226 20.24 13.19 0.22
C LYS A 226 19.22 14.29 -0.09
N ASP A 227 19.19 15.35 0.72
CA ASP A 227 18.23 16.44 0.59
C ASP A 227 16.76 15.91 0.62
N CYS A 228 16.52 14.92 1.49
CA CYS A 228 15.21 14.31 1.66
C CYS A 228 14.43 15.10 2.72
N THR A 229 13.25 15.57 2.36
CA THR A 229 12.42 16.40 3.25
C THR A 229 11.04 15.83 3.52
N VAL A 230 10.63 14.77 2.77
CA VAL A 230 9.35 14.09 2.96
C VAL A 230 9.59 12.63 3.30
N PHE A 231 8.99 12.15 4.38
CA PHE A 231 9.18 10.78 4.87
C PHE A 231 7.86 10.05 4.97
N MET A 232 7.78 8.87 4.31
CA MET A 232 6.57 8.07 4.21
C MET A 232 6.77 6.78 5.01
N PHE A 233 6.25 6.72 6.24
CA PHE A 233 6.25 5.46 6.98
C PHE A 233 5.33 4.44 6.31
N GLN A 234 5.88 3.27 5.99
CA GLN A 234 5.21 2.15 5.33
C GLN A 234 4.89 1.02 6.32
N ASP A 235 4.82 1.35 7.58
CA ASP A 235 4.45 0.41 8.63
C ASP A 235 3.05 -0.18 8.35
N ASP A 236 2.88 -1.47 8.63
CA ASP A 236 1.56 -2.12 8.64
C ASP A 236 0.64 -1.46 9.66
N ASP A 237 1.23 -0.91 10.72
CA ASP A 237 0.60 -0.20 11.81
C ASP A 237 1.67 0.61 12.56
N PHE A 238 1.59 1.94 12.57
CA PHE A 238 2.58 2.79 13.22
C PHE A 238 2.51 2.62 14.75
N PRO A 239 3.61 2.79 15.52
CA PRO A 239 3.62 2.51 16.96
C PRO A 239 2.88 3.57 17.80
N VAL A 240 1.55 3.63 17.68
CA VAL A 240 0.65 4.50 18.48
C VAL A 240 -0.39 3.72 19.28
N THR A 241 -0.45 2.39 19.10
CA THR A 241 -1.50 1.51 19.62
C THR A 241 -1.44 1.31 21.13
N THR A 242 -0.27 0.96 21.64
CA THR A 242 -0.06 0.61 23.05
C THR A 242 0.56 1.78 23.81
N GLN A 243 0.49 1.76 25.15
CA GLN A 243 1.14 2.76 25.97
C GLN A 243 2.64 2.88 25.64
N ARG A 244 3.33 1.73 25.50
CA ARG A 244 4.74 1.70 25.07
C ARG A 244 4.94 2.27 23.65
N GLY A 245 3.98 2.05 22.75
CA GLY A 245 4.00 2.64 21.41
C GLY A 245 3.83 4.15 21.45
N LYS A 246 2.94 4.66 22.29
CA LYS A 246 2.74 6.11 22.48
C LYS A 246 3.99 6.77 23.07
N GLU A 247 4.64 6.15 24.04
CA GLU A 247 5.92 6.60 24.61
C GLU A 247 7.04 6.60 23.55
N TRP A 248 7.10 5.55 22.74
CA TRP A 248 8.03 5.49 21.59
C TRP A 248 7.81 6.66 20.63
N THR A 249 6.55 6.94 20.28
CA THR A 249 6.20 8.02 19.35
C THR A 249 6.49 9.40 19.95
N ALA A 250 6.19 9.61 21.23
CA ALA A 250 6.55 10.85 21.93
C ALA A 250 8.06 11.06 21.91
N ARG A 251 8.84 10.03 22.27
CA ARG A 251 10.32 10.09 22.23
C ARG A 251 10.85 10.35 20.82
N PHE A 252 10.23 9.75 19.79
CA PHE A 252 10.60 10.02 18.38
C PHE A 252 10.36 11.49 18.01
N CYS A 253 9.25 12.08 18.42
CA CYS A 253 8.96 13.50 18.20
C CYS A 253 10.00 14.39 18.92
N ASP A 254 10.35 14.08 20.18
CA ASP A 254 11.39 14.79 20.93
C ASP A 254 12.74 14.74 20.20
N LEU A 255 13.12 13.56 19.71
CA LEU A 255 14.37 13.38 18.95
C LEU A 255 14.40 14.20 17.65
N LEU A 256 13.26 14.35 16.95
CA LEU A 256 13.18 15.22 15.80
C LEU A 256 13.36 16.70 16.19
N ALA A 257 12.81 17.12 17.33
CA ALA A 257 12.99 18.46 17.86
C ALA A 257 14.44 18.72 18.31
N GLU A 258 15.05 17.79 19.07
CA GLU A 258 16.46 17.84 19.50
C GLU A 258 17.42 17.98 18.31
N LYS A 259 17.10 17.34 17.17
CA LYS A 259 17.87 17.43 15.91
C LYS A 259 17.53 18.65 15.05
N GLY A 260 16.59 19.49 15.48
CA GLY A 260 16.11 20.65 14.73
C GLY A 260 15.48 20.30 13.40
N LEU A 261 14.77 19.15 13.31
CA LEU A 261 14.14 18.64 12.10
C LEU A 261 12.63 18.90 12.03
N SER A 262 11.94 19.15 13.16
CA SER A 262 10.48 19.31 13.24
C SER A 262 9.90 20.32 12.24
N ASP A 263 10.61 21.45 12.05
CA ASP A 263 10.19 22.49 11.10
C ASP A 263 10.72 22.29 9.68
N LYS A 264 11.61 21.30 9.47
CA LYS A 264 12.30 21.11 8.19
C LYS A 264 11.76 19.95 7.37
N ILE A 265 11.05 19.03 8.00
CA ILE A 265 10.56 17.82 7.34
C ILE A 265 9.05 17.69 7.42
N LEU A 266 8.53 16.84 6.54
CA LEU A 266 7.15 16.32 6.56
C LEU A 266 7.21 14.80 6.68
N TRP A 267 6.30 14.21 7.47
CA TRP A 267 6.20 12.76 7.55
C TRP A 267 4.75 12.28 7.64
N LYS A 268 4.49 11.06 7.15
CA LYS A 268 3.17 10.44 7.01
C LYS A 268 3.18 9.06 7.66
N ILE A 269 2.06 8.68 8.29
CA ILE A 269 1.86 7.36 8.89
C ILE A 269 0.60 6.66 8.36
N ASN A 270 0.52 5.35 8.64
CA ASN A 270 -0.71 4.57 8.58
C ASN A 270 -1.09 4.14 10.00
N CYS A 271 -2.36 4.28 10.37
CA CYS A 271 -2.86 3.82 11.66
C CYS A 271 -4.37 3.52 11.60
N ARG A 272 -4.89 2.99 12.69
CA ARG A 272 -6.33 2.74 12.84
C ARG A 272 -7.03 3.93 13.47
N PRO A 273 -8.35 4.11 13.21
CA PRO A 273 -9.14 5.18 13.85
C PRO A 273 -9.18 5.12 15.38
N ASP A 274 -9.19 3.93 15.98
CA ASP A 274 -9.23 3.75 17.44
C ASP A 274 -7.90 4.09 18.15
N GLU A 275 -6.87 4.44 17.39
CA GLU A 275 -5.54 4.84 17.86
C GLU A 275 -5.34 6.37 17.90
N ILE A 276 -6.31 7.14 17.40
CA ILE A 276 -6.20 8.61 17.36
C ILE A 276 -6.36 9.21 18.77
N ASP A 277 -5.24 9.64 19.31
CA ASP A 277 -5.12 10.33 20.60
C ASP A 277 -4.81 11.82 20.34
N ALA A 278 -5.66 12.73 20.84
CA ALA A 278 -5.57 14.13 20.50
C ALA A 278 -4.27 14.82 20.98
N GLU A 279 -3.74 14.42 22.14
CA GLU A 279 -2.52 15.01 22.71
C GLU A 279 -1.30 14.50 21.95
N LEU A 280 -1.21 13.19 21.73
CA LEU A 280 -0.12 12.58 20.97
C LEU A 280 -0.10 13.10 19.52
N PHE A 281 -1.26 13.16 18.85
CA PHE A 281 -1.34 13.64 17.46
C PHE A 281 -1.05 15.14 17.33
N ARG A 282 -1.30 15.95 18.37
CA ARG A 282 -0.83 17.33 18.42
C ARG A 282 0.69 17.40 18.43
N LEU A 283 1.33 16.62 19.30
CA LEU A 283 2.80 16.51 19.36
C LEU A 283 3.40 16.04 18.02
N MET A 284 2.79 15.02 17.42
CA MET A 284 3.20 14.50 16.10
C MET A 284 3.06 15.57 14.99
N ARG A 285 1.96 16.34 14.97
CA ARG A 285 1.76 17.45 14.03
C ARG A 285 2.86 18.50 14.22
N ASP A 286 3.15 18.88 15.47
CA ASP A 286 4.12 19.91 15.79
C ASP A 286 5.56 19.46 15.47
N SER A 287 5.78 18.14 15.32
CA SER A 287 7.05 17.55 14.86
C SER A 287 7.08 17.21 13.35
N GLY A 288 6.08 17.63 12.56
CA GLY A 288 6.07 17.52 11.10
C GLY A 288 5.12 16.46 10.51
N LEU A 289 4.27 15.80 11.32
CA LEU A 289 3.21 14.93 10.78
C LEU A 289 2.26 15.76 9.90
N PHE A 290 2.19 15.44 8.62
CA PHE A 290 1.39 16.20 7.66
C PHE A 290 0.20 15.41 7.07
N LEU A 291 0.21 14.09 7.18
CA LEU A 291 -0.80 13.23 6.60
C LEU A 291 -0.93 11.93 7.38
N VAL A 292 -2.16 11.49 7.61
CA VAL A 292 -2.47 10.19 8.22
C VAL A 292 -3.31 9.37 7.25
N TYR A 293 -2.90 8.13 6.97
CA TYR A 293 -3.75 7.17 6.27
C TYR A 293 -4.50 6.32 7.30
N LEU A 294 -5.83 6.44 7.31
CA LEU A 294 -6.71 5.76 8.25
C LEU A 294 -7.29 4.47 7.66
N GLY A 295 -7.16 3.38 8.38
CA GLY A 295 -7.88 2.14 8.10
C GLY A 295 -9.34 2.23 8.55
N ILE A 296 -10.16 3.06 7.93
CA ILE A 296 -11.61 3.23 8.22
C ILE A 296 -12.39 1.98 7.81
N GLU A 297 -12.16 1.50 6.61
CA GLU A 297 -12.66 0.31 5.93
C GLU A 297 -14.16 0.30 5.63
N HIS A 298 -15.05 0.68 6.56
CA HIS A 298 -16.50 0.59 6.37
C HIS A 298 -17.27 1.60 7.23
N GLY A 299 -18.47 1.98 6.80
CA GLY A 299 -19.35 2.93 7.46
C GLY A 299 -20.56 2.30 8.20
N THR A 300 -20.58 0.98 8.39
CA THR A 300 -21.59 0.30 9.20
C THR A 300 -20.92 -0.59 10.25
N ASP A 301 -21.56 -0.74 11.42
CA ASP A 301 -21.02 -1.58 12.51
C ASP A 301 -21.01 -3.07 12.13
N ASP A 302 -21.98 -3.52 11.32
CA ASP A 302 -22.02 -4.89 10.81
C ASP A 302 -20.85 -5.18 9.85
N GLY A 303 -20.54 -4.26 8.94
CA GLY A 303 -19.38 -4.37 8.07
C GLY A 303 -18.08 -4.37 8.87
N LEU A 304 -17.92 -3.49 9.85
CA LEU A 304 -16.74 -3.47 10.72
C LEU A 304 -16.61 -4.76 11.55
N ARG A 305 -17.73 -5.36 11.97
CA ARG A 305 -17.77 -6.64 12.68
C ARG A 305 -17.36 -7.80 11.77
N LEU A 306 -17.88 -7.87 10.54
CA LEU A 306 -17.48 -8.84 9.51
C LEU A 306 -15.96 -8.75 9.24
N MET A 307 -15.43 -7.54 9.18
CA MET A 307 -14.01 -7.27 8.99
C MET A 307 -13.16 -7.52 10.24
N ASN A 308 -13.76 -7.92 11.37
CA ASN A 308 -13.10 -8.09 12.67
C ASN A 308 -12.29 -6.86 13.11
N LYS A 309 -12.79 -5.66 12.79
CA LYS A 309 -12.11 -4.41 13.15
C LYS A 309 -12.16 -4.10 14.66
N ARG A 310 -13.11 -4.70 15.40
CA ARG A 310 -13.31 -4.51 16.85
C ARG A 310 -13.45 -3.04 17.26
N MET A 311 -14.08 -2.25 16.41
CA MET A 311 -14.42 -0.85 16.66
C MET A 311 -15.76 -0.52 16.00
N THR A 312 -16.30 0.67 16.28
CA THR A 312 -17.61 1.12 15.80
C THR A 312 -17.48 2.27 14.79
N VAL A 313 -18.56 2.55 14.07
CA VAL A 313 -18.69 3.72 13.19
C VAL A 313 -18.41 5.02 13.95
N ASP A 314 -18.90 5.13 15.18
CA ASP A 314 -18.62 6.30 16.05
C ASP A 314 -17.14 6.49 16.32
N THR A 315 -16.36 5.41 16.43
CA THR A 315 -14.90 5.49 16.57
C THR A 315 -14.28 6.11 15.33
N ASN A 316 -14.70 5.68 14.14
CA ASN A 316 -14.25 6.28 12.86
C ASN A 316 -14.56 7.78 12.81
N ILE A 317 -15.78 8.18 13.17
CA ILE A 317 -16.22 9.57 13.14
C ILE A 317 -15.44 10.43 14.14
N ARG A 318 -15.24 9.92 15.38
CA ARG A 318 -14.44 10.64 16.40
C ARG A 318 -13.02 10.85 15.94
N ALA A 319 -12.37 9.83 15.34
CA ALA A 319 -11.02 9.91 14.81
C ALA A 319 -10.90 11.00 13.75
N VAL A 320 -11.79 10.97 12.75
CA VAL A 320 -11.81 11.99 11.68
C VAL A 320 -12.03 13.39 12.23
N ASN A 321 -13.00 13.55 13.15
CA ASN A 321 -13.28 14.84 13.77
C ASN A 321 -12.10 15.36 14.61
N THR A 322 -11.36 14.47 15.26
CA THR A 322 -10.15 14.83 16.01
C THR A 322 -9.05 15.31 15.07
N LEU A 323 -8.79 14.61 13.97
CA LEU A 323 -7.82 15.04 12.98
C LEU A 323 -8.20 16.39 12.33
N LYS A 324 -9.48 16.57 11.98
CA LYS A 324 -10.00 17.86 11.47
C LYS A 324 -9.78 19.00 12.47
N LYS A 325 -10.09 18.81 13.75
CA LYS A 325 -9.85 19.80 14.81
C LYS A 325 -8.38 20.13 14.99
N LEU A 326 -7.50 19.15 14.83
CA LEU A 326 -6.05 19.35 14.89
C LEU A 326 -5.48 19.94 13.60
N GLY A 327 -6.26 20.07 12.52
CA GLY A 327 -5.76 20.50 11.22
C GLY A 327 -4.80 19.49 10.57
N ILE A 328 -4.91 18.19 10.91
CA ILE A 328 -4.11 17.11 10.33
C ILE A 328 -4.89 16.51 9.17
N PRO A 329 -4.41 16.62 7.93
CA PRO A 329 -4.99 15.97 6.76
C PRO A 329 -4.99 14.44 6.89
N TYR A 330 -5.98 13.80 6.29
CA TYR A 330 -6.07 12.36 6.27
C TYR A 330 -6.53 11.85 4.91
N ASP A 331 -6.10 10.64 4.58
CA ASP A 331 -6.66 9.77 3.56
C ASP A 331 -7.16 8.50 4.24
N PHE A 332 -7.95 7.69 3.56
CA PHE A 332 -8.51 6.50 4.16
C PHE A 332 -8.68 5.35 3.17
N GLY A 333 -8.63 4.10 3.68
CA GLY A 333 -9.09 2.90 3.00
C GLY A 333 -10.59 2.70 3.23
N PHE A 334 -11.33 2.29 2.17
CA PHE A 334 -12.77 2.07 2.26
C PHE A 334 -13.23 0.94 1.34
N MET A 335 -13.76 -0.11 1.94
CA MET A 335 -14.32 -1.27 1.25
C MET A 335 -15.84 -1.17 1.21
N LEU A 336 -16.35 -0.42 0.23
CA LEU A 336 -17.82 -0.26 0.03
C LEU A 336 -18.51 -1.61 -0.22
N PHE A 337 -17.77 -2.57 -0.79
CA PHE A 337 -18.28 -3.88 -1.15
C PHE A 337 -17.51 -4.99 -0.42
N HIS A 338 -18.24 -5.85 0.28
CA HIS A 338 -17.76 -7.05 0.96
C HIS A 338 -18.72 -8.24 0.70
N PRO A 339 -18.37 -9.49 1.04
CA PRO A 339 -19.17 -10.66 0.66
C PRO A 339 -20.65 -10.67 1.09
N ALA A 340 -20.98 -9.91 2.14
CA ALA A 340 -22.35 -9.78 2.66
C ALA A 340 -22.96 -8.39 2.40
N THR A 341 -22.47 -7.63 1.42
CA THR A 341 -23.03 -6.33 1.05
C THR A 341 -24.51 -6.45 0.66
N THR A 342 -25.30 -5.45 1.05
CA THR A 342 -26.69 -5.24 0.63
C THR A 342 -26.86 -3.81 0.11
N TYR A 343 -27.93 -3.53 -0.64
CA TYR A 343 -28.25 -2.15 -1.07
C TYR A 343 -28.43 -1.21 0.12
N GLN A 344 -29.02 -1.70 1.22
CA GLN A 344 -29.15 -0.98 2.48
C GLN A 344 -27.76 -0.58 3.02
N SER A 345 -26.83 -1.53 3.11
CA SER A 345 -25.48 -1.22 3.60
C SER A 345 -24.71 -0.27 2.69
N VAL A 346 -24.95 -0.30 1.37
CA VAL A 346 -24.37 0.70 0.45
C VAL A 346 -24.94 2.08 0.77
N ALA A 347 -26.23 2.25 0.94
CA ALA A 347 -26.86 3.52 1.28
C ALA A 347 -26.32 4.09 2.60
N GLU A 348 -26.22 3.27 3.65
CA GLU A 348 -25.66 3.66 4.96
C GLU A 348 -24.19 4.08 4.84
N ASN A 349 -23.40 3.40 4.01
CA ASN A 349 -22.02 3.77 3.73
C ASN A 349 -21.92 5.14 3.00
N LEU A 350 -22.84 5.44 2.10
CA LEU A 350 -22.88 6.76 1.45
C LEU A 350 -23.19 7.88 2.47
N ASP A 351 -24.13 7.66 3.40
CA ASP A 351 -24.42 8.61 4.47
C ASP A 351 -23.21 8.81 5.41
N PHE A 352 -22.49 7.74 5.70
CA PHE A 352 -21.23 7.81 6.44
C PHE A 352 -20.17 8.64 5.70
N LEU A 353 -19.99 8.43 4.38
CA LEU A 353 -19.04 9.19 3.57
C LEU A 353 -19.37 10.70 3.53
N VAL A 354 -20.66 11.07 3.49
CA VAL A 354 -21.07 12.48 3.64
C VAL A 354 -20.52 13.08 4.94
N ARG A 355 -20.64 12.34 6.05
CA ARG A 355 -20.22 12.80 7.39
C ARG A 355 -18.72 12.97 7.51
N ILE A 356 -17.93 12.10 6.90
CA ILE A 356 -16.48 12.13 7.08
C ILE A 356 -15.75 12.99 6.05
N CYS A 357 -16.20 13.04 4.80
CA CYS A 357 -15.47 13.73 3.72
C CYS A 357 -16.35 14.50 2.71
N GLY A 358 -17.65 14.69 2.99
CA GLY A 358 -18.54 15.51 2.15
C GLY A 358 -18.08 16.96 2.02
N ASP A 359 -17.33 17.47 2.98
CA ASP A 359 -16.71 18.80 3.00
C ASP A 359 -15.45 18.94 2.13
N GLY A 360 -15.00 17.88 1.47
CA GLY A 360 -13.79 17.89 0.65
C GLY A 360 -12.49 17.65 1.43
N SER A 361 -12.55 17.40 2.73
CA SER A 361 -11.37 17.16 3.57
C SER A 361 -10.53 15.94 3.14
N SER A 362 -11.13 14.99 2.44
CA SER A 362 -10.45 13.89 1.76
C SER A 362 -11.25 13.45 0.52
N PRO A 363 -10.63 13.07 -0.59
CA PRO A 363 -11.36 12.53 -1.73
C PRO A 363 -11.89 11.12 -1.43
N ILE A 364 -13.10 10.82 -1.92
CA ILE A 364 -13.72 9.51 -1.77
C ILE A 364 -12.91 8.46 -2.53
N THR A 365 -12.65 7.35 -1.86
CA THR A 365 -12.15 6.10 -2.43
C THR A 365 -13.09 4.96 -2.07
N PHE A 366 -13.16 3.95 -2.90
CA PHE A 366 -13.82 2.69 -2.56
C PHE A 366 -13.21 1.50 -3.30
N CYS A 367 -13.37 0.32 -2.76
CA CYS A 367 -13.03 -0.93 -3.42
C CYS A 367 -13.99 -2.05 -3.01
N LYS A 368 -13.89 -3.18 -3.71
CA LYS A 368 -14.40 -4.48 -3.27
C LYS A 368 -13.33 -5.14 -2.41
N MET A 369 -13.73 -5.72 -1.27
CA MET A 369 -12.83 -6.50 -0.42
C MET A 369 -12.23 -7.64 -1.24
N LEU A 370 -10.91 -7.72 -1.30
CA LEU A 370 -10.22 -8.81 -1.98
C LEU A 370 -9.95 -9.95 -0.99
N PRO A 371 -10.24 -11.21 -1.37
CA PRO A 371 -9.91 -12.37 -0.56
C PRO A 371 -8.42 -12.72 -0.73
N TYR A 372 -7.56 -11.99 0.01
CA TYR A 372 -6.14 -12.27 0.01
C TYR A 372 -5.81 -13.66 0.55
N ALA A 373 -4.72 -14.24 0.05
CA ALA A 373 -4.27 -15.58 0.39
C ALA A 373 -4.17 -15.79 1.91
N GLU A 374 -4.69 -16.93 2.41
CA GLU A 374 -4.69 -17.38 3.81
C GLU A 374 -5.49 -16.49 4.77
N THR A 375 -6.20 -15.47 4.30
CA THR A 375 -7.04 -14.66 5.17
C THR A 375 -8.30 -15.41 5.60
N ARG A 376 -8.84 -15.02 6.75
CA ARG A 376 -10.08 -15.60 7.27
C ARG A 376 -11.22 -15.49 6.24
N ILE A 377 -11.38 -14.35 5.58
CA ILE A 377 -12.43 -14.15 4.57
C ILE A 377 -12.25 -15.05 3.35
N GLU A 378 -11.03 -15.33 2.92
CA GLU A 378 -10.76 -16.27 1.84
C GLU A 378 -11.17 -17.69 2.22
N HIS A 379 -10.86 -18.11 3.46
CA HIS A 379 -11.25 -19.42 3.97
C HIS A 379 -12.77 -19.56 4.09
N GLU A 380 -13.46 -18.54 4.61
CA GLU A 380 -14.92 -18.50 4.71
C GLU A 380 -15.57 -18.63 3.33
N LEU A 381 -15.15 -17.80 2.37
CA LEU A 381 -15.67 -17.84 1.00
C LEU A 381 -15.41 -19.20 0.31
N ARG A 382 -14.26 -19.81 0.57
CA ARG A 382 -13.94 -21.14 0.05
C ARG A 382 -14.85 -22.22 0.65
N SER A 383 -15.07 -22.18 1.98
CA SER A 383 -15.94 -23.14 2.66
C SER A 383 -17.41 -23.01 2.24
N GLU A 384 -17.86 -21.81 1.92
CA GLU A 384 -19.18 -21.51 1.39
C GLU A 384 -19.35 -21.84 -0.11
N GLY A 385 -18.27 -22.25 -0.81
CA GLY A 385 -18.28 -22.49 -2.25
C GLY A 385 -18.44 -21.21 -3.10
N ARG A 386 -18.20 -20.04 -2.54
CA ARG A 386 -18.34 -18.72 -3.19
C ARG A 386 -17.05 -18.16 -3.73
N LEU A 387 -15.89 -18.68 -3.27
CA LEU A 387 -14.61 -18.25 -3.80
C LEU A 387 -14.45 -18.72 -5.24
N LYS A 388 -14.14 -17.80 -6.13
CA LYS A 388 -13.94 -18.05 -7.56
C LYS A 388 -12.72 -17.28 -8.08
N GLY A 389 -12.49 -17.35 -9.38
CA GLY A 389 -11.31 -16.78 -10.00
C GLY A 389 -10.15 -17.78 -10.09
N LYS A 390 -9.00 -17.29 -10.51
CA LYS A 390 -7.76 -18.07 -10.61
C LYS A 390 -6.76 -17.61 -9.53
N PRO A 391 -5.75 -18.43 -9.21
CA PRO A 391 -4.71 -18.04 -8.25
C PRO A 391 -4.10 -16.67 -8.57
N GLY A 392 -4.08 -15.78 -7.58
CA GLY A 392 -3.67 -14.37 -7.72
C GLY A 392 -4.78 -13.41 -8.14
N PHE A 393 -5.93 -13.93 -8.58
CA PHE A 393 -7.10 -13.17 -9.02
C PHE A 393 -8.37 -13.76 -8.40
N GLU A 394 -8.28 -14.10 -7.13
CA GLU A 394 -9.41 -14.60 -6.36
C GLU A 394 -10.49 -13.52 -6.24
N ASP A 395 -11.74 -13.91 -6.39
CA ASP A 395 -12.92 -13.07 -6.32
C ASP A 395 -14.11 -13.88 -5.74
N TYR A 396 -15.26 -13.27 -5.60
CA TYR A 396 -16.49 -13.92 -5.10
C TYR A 396 -17.72 -13.25 -5.69
N ASP A 397 -18.86 -13.97 -5.66
CA ASP A 397 -20.18 -13.39 -5.91
C ASP A 397 -20.80 -12.88 -4.61
N PHE A 398 -21.61 -11.83 -4.71
CA PHE A 398 -22.45 -11.38 -3.60
C PHE A 398 -23.56 -12.42 -3.31
N LEU A 399 -24.17 -12.30 -2.13
CA LEU A 399 -25.31 -13.15 -1.76
C LEU A 399 -26.55 -12.82 -2.62
N ASP A 400 -26.71 -11.58 -3.01
CA ASP A 400 -27.72 -11.11 -3.97
C ASP A 400 -27.06 -10.92 -5.34
N ALA A 401 -27.41 -11.74 -6.31
CA ALA A 401 -26.90 -11.69 -7.67
C ALA A 401 -27.15 -10.36 -8.40
N SER A 402 -28.11 -9.54 -7.95
CA SER A 402 -28.34 -8.21 -8.51
C SER A 402 -27.19 -7.25 -8.15
N LEU A 403 -26.53 -7.47 -7.01
CA LEU A 403 -25.36 -6.70 -6.59
C LEU A 403 -24.13 -6.98 -7.45
N ASP A 404 -24.00 -8.17 -8.04
CA ASP A 404 -22.90 -8.44 -9.00
C ASP A 404 -23.04 -7.56 -10.25
N ARG A 405 -24.27 -7.38 -10.73
CA ARG A 405 -24.55 -6.47 -11.85
C ARG A 405 -24.34 -5.01 -11.46
N PHE A 406 -24.80 -4.62 -10.28
CA PHE A 406 -24.60 -3.28 -9.73
C PHE A 406 -23.10 -2.97 -9.59
N TYR A 407 -22.33 -3.85 -8.95
CA TYR A 407 -20.88 -3.70 -8.79
C TYR A 407 -20.16 -3.62 -10.14
N SER A 408 -20.51 -4.49 -11.10
CA SER A 408 -19.94 -4.46 -12.45
C SER A 408 -20.22 -3.11 -13.14
N PHE A 409 -21.43 -2.59 -13.01
CA PHE A 409 -21.78 -1.28 -13.56
C PHE A 409 -21.02 -0.14 -12.87
N MET A 410 -20.92 -0.15 -11.54
CA MET A 410 -20.11 0.80 -10.77
C MET A 410 -18.65 0.79 -11.22
N THR A 411 -18.07 -0.39 -11.44
CA THR A 411 -16.69 -0.53 -11.91
C THR A 411 -16.49 0.08 -13.31
N VAL A 412 -17.46 -0.13 -14.21
CA VAL A 412 -17.44 0.47 -15.56
C VAL A 412 -17.58 2.00 -15.51
N CYS A 413 -18.40 2.53 -14.61
CA CYS A 413 -18.63 3.98 -14.50
C CYS A 413 -17.50 4.73 -13.79
N PHE A 414 -17.00 4.18 -12.69
CA PHE A 414 -16.03 4.83 -11.81
C PHE A 414 -14.61 4.26 -11.91
N GLY A 415 -14.36 3.27 -12.79
CA GLY A 415 -13.05 2.67 -12.94
C GLY A 415 -11.95 3.67 -13.30
N ASP A 416 -12.25 4.60 -14.22
CA ASP A 416 -11.33 5.69 -14.57
C ASP A 416 -11.17 6.72 -13.45
N TRP A 417 -12.20 6.90 -12.62
CA TRP A 417 -12.19 7.81 -11.49
C TRP A 417 -11.23 7.35 -10.38
N ILE A 418 -11.25 6.06 -10.06
CA ILE A 418 -10.58 5.48 -8.89
C ILE A 418 -9.32 4.69 -9.26
N GLY A 419 -9.36 3.91 -10.33
CA GLY A 419 -8.33 2.90 -10.62
C GLY A 419 -7.18 3.38 -11.49
N LYS A 420 -7.33 4.46 -12.27
CA LYS A 420 -6.27 4.96 -13.14
C LYS A 420 -5.28 5.83 -12.39
N HIS A 421 -3.99 5.71 -12.74
CA HIS A 421 -2.93 6.59 -12.21
C HIS A 421 -3.28 8.07 -12.43
N GLU A 422 -3.81 8.41 -13.60
CA GLU A 422 -4.29 9.76 -13.94
C GLU A 422 -5.79 9.97 -13.63
N GLY A 423 -6.41 9.13 -12.82
CA GLY A 423 -7.80 9.24 -12.42
C GLY A 423 -8.05 10.40 -11.46
N LEU A 424 -9.33 10.73 -11.27
CA LEU A 424 -9.72 11.86 -10.42
C LEU A 424 -9.25 11.68 -8.97
N LEU A 425 -9.34 10.47 -8.40
CA LEU A 425 -8.90 10.19 -7.03
C LEU A 425 -7.43 10.56 -6.84
N ASN A 426 -6.55 10.06 -7.72
CA ASN A 426 -5.13 10.37 -7.64
C ASN A 426 -4.84 11.84 -7.91
N THR A 427 -5.52 12.45 -8.89
CA THR A 427 -5.39 13.90 -9.15
C THR A 427 -5.78 14.71 -7.92
N ALA A 428 -6.89 14.39 -7.24
CA ALA A 428 -7.33 15.07 -6.04
C ALA A 428 -6.35 14.90 -4.86
N ARG A 429 -5.83 13.69 -4.66
CA ARG A 429 -4.78 13.43 -3.66
C ARG A 429 -3.52 14.24 -3.94
N TRP A 430 -3.01 14.21 -5.18
CA TRP A 430 -1.80 14.95 -5.54
C TRP A 430 -2.00 16.47 -5.42
N THR A 431 -3.15 17.01 -5.82
CA THR A 431 -3.46 18.44 -5.63
C THR A 431 -3.38 18.84 -4.14
N ARG A 432 -3.93 17.99 -3.24
CA ARG A 432 -3.80 18.19 -1.79
C ARG A 432 -2.36 18.08 -1.32
N TYR A 433 -1.60 17.09 -1.80
CA TYR A 433 -0.19 16.91 -1.41
C TYR A 433 0.68 18.09 -1.85
N TYR A 434 0.46 18.62 -3.05
CA TYR A 434 1.08 19.87 -3.50
C TYR A 434 0.76 21.03 -2.55
N SER A 435 -0.51 21.19 -2.17
CA SER A 435 -0.93 22.20 -1.22
C SER A 435 -0.25 22.04 0.16
N LEU A 436 -0.10 20.82 0.66
CA LEU A 436 0.54 20.54 1.95
C LEU A 436 2.04 20.82 1.92
N VAL A 437 2.73 20.44 0.85
CA VAL A 437 4.15 20.75 0.64
C VAL A 437 4.35 22.27 0.49
N TYR A 438 3.49 22.93 -0.30
CA TYR A 438 3.56 24.38 -0.45
C TYR A 438 3.39 25.11 0.90
N ARG A 439 2.38 24.70 1.67
CA ARG A 439 2.10 25.27 3.00
C ARG A 439 3.28 25.17 3.97
N LYS A 440 4.09 24.11 3.86
CA LYS A 440 5.26 23.90 4.72
C LYS A 440 6.45 24.72 4.30
N TYR A 441 6.74 24.80 3.00
CA TYR A 441 8.05 25.26 2.52
C TYR A 441 8.03 26.60 1.80
N TYR A 442 6.83 27.15 1.52
CA TYR A 442 6.68 28.38 0.73
C TYR A 442 5.79 29.42 1.40
N PRO A 443 5.91 30.72 1.06
CA PRO A 443 5.10 31.79 1.66
C PRO A 443 3.61 31.65 1.37
N LEU A 444 2.77 31.78 2.39
CA LEU A 444 1.32 31.67 2.28
C LEU A 444 0.69 32.94 1.69
N THR A 445 0.70 33.09 0.38
CA THR A 445 0.09 34.23 -0.34
C THR A 445 -1.44 34.13 -0.36
N SER A 446 -2.12 35.26 -0.69
CA SER A 446 -3.57 35.25 -0.92
C SER A 446 -3.95 34.32 -2.08
N GLU A 447 -3.17 34.37 -3.16
CA GLU A 447 -3.37 33.54 -4.34
C GLU A 447 -3.29 32.03 -4.00
N PHE A 448 -2.29 31.59 -3.22
CA PHE A 448 -2.22 30.21 -2.75
C PHE A 448 -3.45 29.84 -1.91
N ARG A 449 -3.89 30.72 -1.00
CA ARG A 449 -5.09 30.46 -0.17
C ARG A 449 -6.34 30.26 -1.02
N ASP A 450 -6.50 31.04 -2.10
CA ASP A 450 -7.64 30.92 -3.02
C ASP A 450 -7.56 29.61 -3.84
N LEU A 451 -6.38 29.23 -4.34
CA LEU A 451 -6.15 27.95 -5.02
C LEU A 451 -6.45 26.76 -4.11
N ASN A 452 -5.94 26.80 -2.86
CA ASN A 452 -6.20 25.73 -1.90
C ASN A 452 -7.69 25.59 -1.56
N ARG A 453 -8.40 26.72 -1.38
CA ARG A 453 -9.85 26.72 -1.17
C ARG A 453 -10.60 26.18 -2.39
N GLY A 454 -10.18 26.54 -3.60
CA GLY A 454 -10.71 26.00 -4.85
C GLY A 454 -10.55 24.49 -4.95
N ALA A 455 -9.39 23.95 -4.55
CA ALA A 455 -9.15 22.52 -4.50
C ALA A 455 -10.11 21.81 -3.53
N ASP A 456 -10.24 22.29 -2.30
CA ASP A 456 -11.14 21.71 -1.30
C ASP A 456 -12.61 21.73 -1.79
N GLN A 457 -13.04 22.82 -2.40
CA GLN A 457 -14.38 22.95 -2.98
C GLN A 457 -14.61 22.01 -4.18
N CYS A 458 -13.61 21.85 -5.05
CA CYS A 458 -13.70 20.92 -6.18
C CYS A 458 -13.81 19.46 -5.68
N ILE A 459 -13.02 19.09 -4.67
CA ILE A 459 -13.09 17.78 -4.04
C ILE A 459 -14.45 17.55 -3.38
N ALA A 460 -14.98 18.55 -2.64
CA ALA A 460 -16.30 18.45 -2.02
C ALA A 460 -17.40 18.20 -3.08
N ARG A 461 -17.41 18.99 -4.16
CA ARG A 461 -18.37 18.78 -5.26
C ARG A 461 -18.22 17.40 -5.91
N SER A 462 -17.00 16.92 -6.10
CA SER A 462 -16.75 15.60 -6.69
C SER A 462 -17.23 14.48 -5.76
N ASN A 463 -17.00 14.60 -4.45
CA ASN A 463 -17.48 13.65 -3.45
C ASN A 463 -19.02 13.58 -3.43
N MET A 464 -19.70 14.75 -3.39
CA MET A 464 -21.16 14.78 -3.38
C MET A 464 -21.75 14.24 -4.66
N PHE A 465 -21.15 14.55 -5.82
CA PHE A 465 -21.57 13.97 -7.10
C PHE A 465 -21.44 12.44 -7.11
N PHE A 466 -20.32 11.89 -6.61
CA PHE A 466 -20.14 10.43 -6.47
C PHE A 466 -21.27 9.82 -5.63
N ILE A 467 -21.57 10.43 -4.47
CA ILE A 467 -22.59 9.96 -3.54
C ILE A 467 -23.98 9.97 -4.21
N ASP A 468 -24.37 11.07 -4.84
CA ASP A 468 -25.68 11.21 -5.44
C ASP A 468 -25.87 10.30 -6.66
N ALA A 469 -24.85 10.19 -7.51
CA ALA A 469 -24.87 9.24 -8.63
C ALA A 469 -24.97 7.79 -8.14
N THR A 470 -24.26 7.44 -7.07
CA THR A 470 -24.32 6.07 -6.50
C THR A 470 -25.66 5.79 -5.83
N ARG A 471 -26.28 6.76 -5.12
CA ARG A 471 -27.65 6.62 -4.60
C ARG A 471 -28.65 6.37 -5.71
N THR A 472 -28.59 7.14 -6.81
CA THR A 472 -29.45 6.93 -7.97
C THR A 472 -29.28 5.53 -8.56
N LEU A 473 -28.04 5.03 -8.63
CA LEU A 473 -27.79 3.66 -9.08
C LEU A 473 -28.33 2.61 -8.10
N VAL A 474 -28.21 2.83 -6.79
CA VAL A 474 -28.82 1.96 -5.76
C VAL A 474 -30.32 1.85 -5.99
N ASP A 475 -31.02 2.96 -6.17
CA ASP A 475 -32.49 2.99 -6.40
C ASP A 475 -32.86 2.25 -7.68
N LEU A 476 -32.12 2.47 -8.77
CA LEU A 476 -32.38 1.81 -10.05
C LEU A 476 -32.16 0.29 -10.00
N PHE A 477 -31.11 -0.19 -9.36
CA PHE A 477 -30.79 -1.61 -9.32
C PHE A 477 -31.62 -2.37 -8.29
N SER A 478 -31.94 -1.76 -7.13
CA SER A 478 -32.79 -2.38 -6.12
C SER A 478 -34.26 -2.49 -6.55
N SER A 479 -34.74 -1.57 -7.39
CA SER A 479 -36.13 -1.58 -7.90
C SER A 479 -36.33 -2.45 -9.15
N GLN A 480 -35.28 -2.89 -9.82
CA GLN A 480 -35.33 -3.65 -11.09
C GLN A 480 -35.88 -5.09 -10.99
N HIS A 481 -36.50 -5.50 -9.90
CA HIS A 481 -37.36 -6.70 -9.94
C HIS A 481 -38.56 -6.54 -10.88
N HIS A 482 -38.80 -5.36 -11.48
CA HIS A 482 -39.96 -5.04 -12.30
C HIS A 482 -39.61 -4.22 -13.56
N GLY A 483 -39.05 -4.85 -14.61
CA GLY A 483 -39.23 -4.49 -16.05
C GLY A 483 -38.49 -3.26 -16.61
N GLY A 484 -37.66 -3.50 -17.60
CA GLY A 484 -37.51 -2.89 -18.95
C GLY A 484 -37.05 -1.43 -19.16
N HIS A 485 -37.17 -0.51 -18.25
CA HIS A 485 -36.90 0.93 -18.50
C HIS A 485 -35.50 1.41 -18.08
N GLY A 486 -34.63 0.55 -17.57
CA GLY A 486 -33.34 0.89 -17.00
C GLY A 486 -32.23 1.30 -17.99
N SER A 487 -32.25 0.80 -19.23
CA SER A 487 -31.10 0.92 -20.15
C SER A 487 -30.76 2.38 -20.53
N LYS A 488 -31.78 3.22 -20.82
CA LYS A 488 -31.55 4.63 -21.18
C LYS A 488 -31.07 5.46 -19.99
N ALA A 489 -31.65 5.24 -18.81
CA ALA A 489 -31.23 5.92 -17.57
C ALA A 489 -29.78 5.57 -17.21
N LEU A 490 -29.42 4.29 -17.27
CA LEU A 490 -28.05 3.84 -17.02
C LEU A 490 -27.04 4.43 -18.00
N THR A 491 -27.40 4.53 -19.30
CA THR A 491 -26.55 5.17 -20.31
C THR A 491 -26.32 6.66 -20.00
N THR A 492 -27.38 7.38 -19.61
CA THR A 492 -27.29 8.79 -19.23
C THR A 492 -26.38 8.96 -18.02
N ILE A 493 -26.61 8.20 -16.94
CA ILE A 493 -25.79 8.27 -15.72
C ILE A 493 -24.31 7.99 -16.02
N LYS A 494 -24.01 6.97 -16.83
CA LYS A 494 -22.64 6.68 -17.25
C LYS A 494 -21.99 7.84 -18.00
N SER A 495 -22.73 8.48 -18.92
CA SER A 495 -22.25 9.67 -19.64
C SER A 495 -21.99 10.84 -18.71
N ASP A 496 -22.88 11.09 -17.75
CA ASP A 496 -22.74 12.17 -16.77
C ASP A 496 -21.52 11.95 -15.85
N ILE A 497 -21.29 10.71 -15.38
CA ILE A 497 -20.12 10.35 -14.59
C ILE A 497 -18.83 10.62 -15.37
N ALA A 498 -18.76 10.23 -16.65
CA ALA A 498 -17.59 10.46 -17.49
C ALA A 498 -17.35 11.96 -17.75
N ALA A 499 -18.41 12.73 -17.98
CA ALA A 499 -18.33 14.20 -18.16
C ALA A 499 -17.83 14.89 -16.90
N LYS A 500 -18.38 14.53 -15.72
CA LYS A 500 -17.99 15.09 -14.42
C LYS A 500 -16.58 14.68 -14.01
N HIS A 501 -16.17 13.43 -14.27
CA HIS A 501 -14.78 13.00 -14.12
C HIS A 501 -13.83 13.94 -14.86
N SER A 502 -14.09 14.15 -16.15
CA SER A 502 -13.25 15.01 -17.00
C SER A 502 -13.26 16.48 -16.54
N GLN A 503 -14.40 16.98 -16.07
CA GLN A 503 -14.54 18.34 -15.56
C GLN A 503 -13.71 18.56 -14.28
N TYR A 504 -13.94 17.76 -13.23
CA TYR A 504 -13.28 17.90 -11.94
C TYR A 504 -11.78 17.64 -12.04
N ARG A 505 -11.38 16.65 -12.86
CA ARG A 505 -9.96 16.36 -13.09
C ARG A 505 -9.24 17.55 -13.73
N ARG A 506 -9.82 18.20 -14.76
CA ARG A 506 -9.21 19.39 -15.39
C ARG A 506 -9.05 20.52 -14.37
N GLU A 507 -10.08 20.83 -13.61
CA GLU A 507 -10.04 21.87 -12.57
C GLU A 507 -8.91 21.62 -11.55
N LEU A 508 -8.78 20.41 -11.04
CA LEU A 508 -7.73 20.06 -10.09
C LEU A 508 -6.32 20.08 -10.71
N VAL A 509 -6.17 19.65 -11.96
CA VAL A 509 -4.88 19.75 -12.68
C VAL A 509 -4.47 21.19 -12.88
N GLU A 510 -5.41 22.10 -13.22
CA GLU A 510 -5.15 23.52 -13.35
C GLU A 510 -4.71 24.14 -12.02
N ILE A 511 -5.42 23.83 -10.93
CA ILE A 511 -5.03 24.27 -9.58
C ILE A 511 -3.63 23.78 -9.22
N MET A 512 -3.32 22.49 -9.44
CA MET A 512 -2.02 21.91 -9.14
C MET A 512 -0.90 22.61 -9.94
N ARG A 513 -1.12 22.86 -11.24
CA ARG A 513 -0.18 23.61 -12.09
C ARG A 513 0.01 25.05 -11.62
N SER A 514 -1.07 25.69 -11.19
CA SER A 514 -0.99 27.06 -10.65
C SER A 514 -0.18 27.11 -9.37
N ILE A 515 -0.36 26.13 -8.46
CA ILE A 515 0.47 25.99 -7.24
C ILE A 515 1.95 25.78 -7.62
N ASP A 516 2.22 24.94 -8.59
CA ASP A 516 3.58 24.70 -9.10
C ASP A 516 4.21 26.00 -9.65
N THR A 517 3.46 26.75 -10.45
CA THR A 517 3.90 28.03 -11.00
C THR A 517 4.24 29.06 -9.91
N LEU A 518 3.52 29.09 -8.79
CA LEU A 518 3.81 29.98 -7.66
C LEU A 518 5.20 29.73 -7.04
N VAL A 519 5.73 28.54 -7.16
CA VAL A 519 7.09 28.20 -6.69
C VAL A 519 8.15 28.80 -7.62
N TYR A 520 7.96 28.70 -8.95
CA TYR A 520 8.96 29.15 -9.93
C TYR A 520 8.90 30.66 -10.24
N ALA A 521 7.76 31.29 -10.07
CA ALA A 521 7.64 32.75 -10.31
C ALA A 521 8.42 33.63 -9.32
N LYS A 522 9.03 33.01 -8.27
CA LYS A 522 9.76 33.70 -7.20
C LYS A 522 11.24 33.29 -7.10
N GLN A 523 11.72 32.38 -7.98
CA GLN A 523 13.13 32.11 -8.19
C GLN A 523 13.68 33.01 -9.30
#